data_60d1f629987ff38d0528501180299dfc
#
_entry.id   60d1f629987ff38d0528501180299dfc
#
_cell.length_a   1.000
_cell.length_b   1.000
_cell.length_c   1.000
_cell.angle_alpha   90.00
_cell.angle_beta   90.00
_cell.angle_gamma   90.00
#
_symmetry.space_group_name_H-M   'P 1'
#
loop_
_entity.id
_entity.type
_entity.pdbx_description
1 polymer ?
#
loop_
_entity_poly.entity_id
_entity_poly.type
_entity_poly.pdbx_seq_one_letter_code
_entity_poly.pdbx_strand_id
1 'polypeptide(L)'
;MNETETLSRHNQLKYRLRNRIAPELFESMPEEIQNFLIELDPADIKEAYLTTMLKIPWQAGDKVPDINLTQAKRILDCSHYAMTDVKEKILRYMACQKHLGKNYGAVLLLAGAPGVGKTSIAASIARAMGRPCVKISLAGISDALFLRGTQTIFHNARPGRIVDALIRSKSFCPVILLDEIDKMGDSLEHGCPENVLLDLLDSDRSRFVDNYLGFPLDLSNAIFIATANSLEPLSPVLKDRLDIVELPSYTPFYKEQIVEGYVWPKLITEYHLDSLDYLCDPLENELAHPQGLELKEDAIKELIRLCPEDGVRDLERICRTLCESVISIYYAQGELIEQINTDNLDRLLGKIYYK
;
A
#
# COMPACT_ATOMS: atom_id res chain seq x y z
N MET A 1 -32.47 21.28 -33.18
CA MET A 1 -31.27 22.09 -32.81
C MET A 1 -30.29 21.94 -33.95
N ASN A 2 -29.89 23.02 -34.61
CA ASN A 2 -29.01 22.93 -35.78
C ASN A 2 -27.59 22.63 -35.36
N GLU A 3 -26.89 21.79 -36.14
CA GLU A 3 -25.47 21.44 -35.91
C GLU A 3 -24.55 22.65 -35.70
N THR A 4 -24.87 23.75 -36.37
CA THR A 4 -24.14 25.04 -36.25
C THR A 4 -24.30 25.70 -34.87
N GLU A 5 -25.47 25.59 -34.24
CA GLU A 5 -25.70 26.10 -32.88
C GLU A 5 -24.98 25.25 -31.81
N THR A 6 -24.93 23.95 -32.02
CA THR A 6 -24.20 23.01 -31.15
C THR A 6 -22.70 23.27 -31.22
N LEU A 7 -22.14 23.48 -32.42
CA LEU A 7 -20.72 23.83 -32.61
C LEU A 7 -20.35 25.19 -31.99
N SER A 8 -21.25 26.20 -32.11
CA SER A 8 -21.03 27.53 -31.52
C SER A 8 -21.03 27.46 -29.98
N ARG A 9 -21.95 26.68 -29.39
CA ARG A 9 -22.04 26.48 -27.94
C ARG A 9 -20.83 25.71 -27.40
N HIS A 10 -20.40 24.67 -28.10
CA HIS A 10 -19.21 23.89 -27.80
C HIS A 10 -17.94 24.76 -27.78
N ASN A 11 -17.77 25.61 -28.79
CA ASN A 11 -16.64 26.53 -28.87
C ASN A 11 -16.65 27.61 -27.78
N GLN A 12 -17.81 28.12 -27.40
CA GLN A 12 -17.95 29.10 -26.33
C GLN A 12 -17.68 28.48 -24.95
N LEU A 13 -18.14 27.25 -24.70
CA LEU A 13 -17.88 26.51 -23.46
C LEU A 13 -16.41 26.11 -23.34
N LYS A 14 -15.80 25.63 -24.44
CA LYS A 14 -14.37 25.35 -24.53
C LYS A 14 -13.54 26.61 -24.24
N TYR A 15 -13.97 27.77 -24.66
CA TYR A 15 -13.31 29.05 -24.37
C TYR A 15 -13.45 29.46 -22.88
N ARG A 16 -14.60 29.23 -22.25
CA ARG A 16 -14.80 29.51 -20.81
C ARG A 16 -14.02 28.59 -19.90
N LEU A 17 -13.91 27.31 -20.25
CA LEU A 17 -13.10 26.33 -19.51
C LEU A 17 -11.59 26.57 -19.67
N ARG A 18 -11.12 27.06 -20.84
CA ARG A 18 -9.73 27.44 -21.09
C ARG A 18 -9.19 28.47 -20.10
N ASN A 19 -10.04 29.30 -19.54
CA ASN A 19 -9.64 30.27 -18.52
C ASN A 19 -9.52 29.66 -17.12
N ARG A 20 -10.04 28.44 -16.90
CA ARG A 20 -10.02 27.72 -15.61
C ARG A 20 -9.12 26.48 -15.62
N ILE A 21 -8.86 25.91 -16.79
CA ILE A 21 -8.03 24.71 -16.99
C ILE A 21 -6.97 25.04 -18.03
N ALA A 22 -5.70 24.71 -17.73
CA ALA A 22 -4.62 24.89 -18.70
C ALA A 22 -4.90 24.06 -19.97
N PRO A 23 -4.75 24.63 -21.19
CA PRO A 23 -5.08 23.95 -22.44
C PRO A 23 -4.39 22.59 -22.59
N GLU A 24 -3.11 22.50 -22.24
CA GLU A 24 -2.30 21.28 -22.33
C GLU A 24 -2.86 20.15 -21.45
N LEU A 25 -3.38 20.50 -20.27
CA LEU A 25 -3.98 19.53 -19.37
C LEU A 25 -5.36 19.09 -19.86
N PHE A 26 -6.17 20.01 -20.38
CA PHE A 26 -7.47 19.69 -20.99
C PHE A 26 -7.31 18.75 -22.19
N GLU A 27 -6.33 19.02 -23.05
CA GLU A 27 -6.03 18.19 -24.23
C GLU A 27 -5.46 16.80 -23.86
N SER A 28 -4.88 16.66 -22.68
CA SER A 28 -4.39 15.35 -22.18
C SER A 28 -5.50 14.44 -21.63
N MET A 29 -6.69 14.98 -21.39
CA MET A 29 -7.84 14.20 -20.93
C MET A 29 -8.43 13.37 -22.08
N PRO A 30 -8.99 12.18 -21.81
CA PRO A 30 -9.77 11.43 -22.78
C PRO A 30 -10.92 12.29 -23.38
N GLU A 31 -11.19 12.09 -24.67
CA GLU A 31 -12.19 12.90 -25.39
C GLU A 31 -13.59 12.86 -24.75
N GLU A 32 -13.99 11.70 -24.20
CA GLU A 32 -15.24 11.53 -23.47
C GLU A 32 -15.34 12.46 -22.25
N ILE A 33 -14.21 12.64 -21.53
CA ILE A 33 -14.14 13.50 -20.35
C ILE A 33 -14.10 14.98 -20.74
N GLN A 34 -13.41 15.32 -21.84
CA GLN A 34 -13.45 16.68 -22.40
C GLN A 34 -14.88 17.06 -22.76
N ASN A 35 -15.62 16.17 -23.45
CA ASN A 35 -17.00 16.37 -23.83
C ASN A 35 -17.91 16.51 -22.60
N PHE A 36 -17.74 15.64 -21.59
CA PHE A 36 -18.47 15.71 -20.33
C PHE A 36 -18.28 17.07 -19.64
N LEU A 37 -17.03 17.57 -19.54
CA LEU A 37 -16.75 18.87 -18.93
C LEU A 37 -17.34 20.03 -19.72
N ILE A 38 -17.43 19.93 -21.05
CA ILE A 38 -18.02 20.92 -21.93
C ILE A 38 -19.55 21.01 -21.76
N GLU A 39 -20.19 19.87 -21.46
CA GLU A 39 -21.64 19.78 -21.25
C GLU A 39 -22.09 20.32 -19.89
N LEU A 40 -21.20 20.36 -18.90
CA LEU A 40 -21.49 20.94 -17.59
C LEU A 40 -21.63 22.46 -17.68
N ASP A 41 -22.62 23.04 -16.97
CA ASP A 41 -22.69 24.50 -16.85
C ASP A 41 -21.48 24.99 -16.01
N PRO A 42 -20.64 25.88 -16.55
CA PRO A 42 -19.50 26.43 -15.83
C PRO A 42 -19.86 27.13 -14.52
N ALA A 43 -21.10 27.59 -14.35
CA ALA A 43 -21.58 28.20 -13.12
C ALA A 43 -21.81 27.18 -12.00
N ASP A 44 -22.15 25.94 -12.37
CA ASP A 44 -22.42 24.85 -11.42
C ASP A 44 -21.14 24.09 -11.00
N ILE A 45 -20.03 24.32 -11.73
CA ILE A 45 -18.78 23.63 -11.45
C ILE A 45 -18.06 24.24 -10.24
N LYS A 46 -18.10 23.54 -9.11
CA LYS A 46 -17.39 23.94 -7.89
C LYS A 46 -15.87 23.92 -8.10
N GLU A 47 -15.16 24.87 -7.50
CA GLU A 47 -13.69 24.96 -7.56
C GLU A 47 -13.00 23.69 -7.04
N ALA A 48 -13.54 23.09 -5.96
CA ALA A 48 -13.05 21.83 -5.40
C ALA A 48 -13.12 20.67 -6.40
N TYR A 49 -14.18 20.63 -7.24
CA TYR A 49 -14.34 19.63 -8.29
C TYR A 49 -13.24 19.76 -9.35
N LEU A 50 -13.04 20.99 -9.89
CA LEU A 50 -11.98 21.25 -10.85
C LEU A 50 -10.61 20.91 -10.28
N THR A 51 -10.34 21.32 -9.04
CA THR A 51 -9.06 21.01 -8.36
C THR A 51 -8.82 19.49 -8.29
N THR A 52 -9.86 18.70 -8.04
CA THR A 52 -9.76 17.24 -8.04
C THR A 52 -9.47 16.71 -9.44
N MET A 53 -10.21 17.18 -10.44
CA MET A 53 -10.02 16.81 -11.85
C MET A 53 -8.60 17.07 -12.34
N LEU A 54 -8.03 18.23 -11.98
CA LEU A 54 -6.67 18.65 -12.36
C LEU A 54 -5.57 17.81 -11.69
N LYS A 55 -5.88 17.17 -10.55
CA LYS A 55 -4.93 16.28 -9.85
C LYS A 55 -4.89 14.87 -10.40
N ILE A 56 -5.90 14.45 -11.16
CA ILE A 56 -5.93 13.13 -11.80
C ILE A 56 -4.80 13.09 -12.86
N PRO A 57 -4.02 12.01 -12.93
CA PRO A 57 -2.79 11.97 -13.74
C PRO A 57 -3.06 11.72 -15.24
N TRP A 58 -3.90 12.51 -15.89
CA TRP A 58 -4.29 12.36 -17.30
C TRP A 58 -3.10 12.26 -18.27
N GLN A 59 -1.99 12.95 -17.95
CA GLN A 59 -0.78 12.98 -18.78
C GLN A 59 0.13 11.77 -18.58
N ALA A 60 -0.12 10.92 -17.57
CA ALA A 60 0.79 9.83 -17.22
C ALA A 60 0.92 8.77 -18.33
N GLY A 61 -0.01 8.77 -19.30
CA GLY A 61 -0.09 7.78 -20.37
C GLY A 61 -0.25 6.36 -19.82
N ASP A 62 -0.86 5.48 -20.60
CA ASP A 62 -1.10 4.08 -20.22
C ASP A 62 0.13 3.18 -20.40
N LYS A 63 1.35 3.71 -20.25
CA LYS A 63 2.56 2.89 -20.37
C LYS A 63 2.67 1.99 -19.14
N VAL A 64 2.18 0.78 -19.31
CA VAL A 64 2.40 -0.30 -18.34
C VAL A 64 3.90 -0.59 -18.30
N PRO A 65 4.57 -0.49 -17.13
CA PRO A 65 5.99 -0.82 -17.01
C PRO A 65 6.26 -2.26 -17.44
N ASP A 66 7.36 -2.47 -18.16
CA ASP A 66 7.81 -3.84 -18.48
C ASP A 66 8.31 -4.55 -17.23
N ILE A 67 7.85 -5.78 -17.02
CA ILE A 67 8.20 -6.59 -15.85
C ILE A 67 9.47 -7.39 -16.15
N ASN A 68 10.54 -7.11 -15.41
CA ASN A 68 11.75 -7.95 -15.42
C ASN A 68 11.64 -9.04 -14.35
N LEU A 69 11.30 -10.27 -14.75
CA LEU A 69 11.07 -11.39 -13.84
C LEU A 69 12.30 -11.78 -13.02
N THR A 70 13.51 -11.65 -13.58
CA THR A 70 14.75 -11.92 -12.84
C THR A 70 14.98 -10.91 -11.72
N GLN A 71 14.74 -9.64 -12.01
CA GLN A 71 14.79 -8.57 -11.00
C GLN A 71 13.67 -8.72 -9.98
N ALA A 72 12.46 -9.06 -10.42
CA ALA A 72 11.31 -9.31 -9.55
C ALA A 72 11.60 -10.42 -8.53
N LYS A 73 12.19 -11.53 -8.98
CA LYS A 73 12.62 -12.62 -8.09
C LYS A 73 13.62 -12.12 -7.04
N ARG A 74 14.63 -11.36 -7.45
CA ARG A 74 15.63 -10.80 -6.52
C ARG A 74 14.98 -9.88 -5.49
N ILE A 75 14.06 -9.01 -5.90
CA ILE A 75 13.35 -8.10 -4.98
C ILE A 75 12.55 -8.89 -3.94
N LEU A 76 11.83 -9.93 -4.35
CA LEU A 76 11.05 -10.78 -3.45
C LEU A 76 11.96 -11.58 -2.50
N ASP A 77 13.09 -12.10 -3.01
CA ASP A 77 14.04 -12.87 -2.19
C ASP A 77 14.76 -11.99 -1.17
N CYS A 78 15.12 -10.76 -1.54
CA CYS A 78 15.75 -9.81 -0.62
C CYS A 78 14.77 -9.20 0.39
N SER A 79 13.46 -9.21 0.12
CA SER A 79 12.48 -8.56 1.00
C SER A 79 11.82 -9.50 2.00
N HIS A 80 11.75 -10.80 1.71
CA HIS A 80 11.07 -11.78 2.54
C HIS A 80 11.86 -13.07 2.61
N TYR A 81 12.04 -13.59 3.83
CA TYR A 81 12.70 -14.87 4.05
C TYR A 81 11.77 -16.03 3.69
N ALA A 82 12.31 -17.12 3.16
CA ALA A 82 11.57 -18.32 2.77
C ALA A 82 10.38 -18.03 1.84
N MET A 83 9.20 -18.58 2.10
CA MET A 83 7.96 -18.40 1.31
C MET A 83 8.12 -18.79 -0.17
N THR A 84 8.87 -19.83 -0.47
CA THR A 84 9.20 -20.22 -1.87
C THR A 84 7.97 -20.40 -2.72
N ASP A 85 6.98 -21.16 -2.25
CA ASP A 85 5.74 -21.44 -3.00
C ASP A 85 4.91 -20.17 -3.25
N VAL A 86 4.87 -19.28 -2.23
CA VAL A 86 4.20 -17.97 -2.35
C VAL A 86 4.88 -17.10 -3.40
N LYS A 87 6.22 -16.99 -3.36
CA LYS A 87 7.00 -16.23 -4.33
C LYS A 87 6.87 -16.79 -5.74
N GLU A 88 6.89 -18.11 -5.91
CA GLU A 88 6.66 -18.75 -7.21
C GLU A 88 5.28 -18.45 -7.78
N LYS A 89 4.23 -18.49 -6.94
CA LYS A 89 2.87 -18.14 -7.36
C LYS A 89 2.78 -16.67 -7.79
N ILE A 90 3.41 -15.77 -7.05
CA ILE A 90 3.51 -14.35 -7.38
C ILE A 90 4.28 -14.15 -8.70
N LEU A 91 5.42 -14.80 -8.88
CA LEU A 91 6.21 -14.70 -10.12
C LEU A 91 5.44 -15.25 -11.33
N ARG A 92 4.66 -16.31 -11.16
CA ARG A 92 3.77 -16.84 -12.20
C ARG A 92 2.68 -15.82 -12.57
N TYR A 93 2.05 -15.19 -11.58
CA TYR A 93 1.11 -14.10 -11.79
C TYR A 93 1.76 -12.96 -12.60
N MET A 94 2.95 -12.50 -12.20
CA MET A 94 3.68 -11.45 -12.93
C MET A 94 4.05 -11.86 -14.35
N ALA A 95 4.42 -13.12 -14.59
CA ALA A 95 4.72 -13.63 -15.92
C ALA A 95 3.50 -13.59 -16.84
N CYS A 96 2.32 -13.95 -16.34
CA CYS A 96 1.07 -13.86 -17.09
C CYS A 96 0.73 -12.40 -17.42
N GLN A 97 0.88 -11.47 -16.46
CA GLN A 97 0.69 -10.04 -16.69
C GLN A 97 1.62 -9.51 -17.79
N LYS A 98 2.90 -9.88 -17.74
CA LYS A 98 3.89 -9.52 -18.77
C LYS A 98 3.52 -10.05 -20.14
N HIS A 99 3.14 -11.33 -20.22
CA HIS A 99 2.85 -12.00 -21.51
C HIS A 99 1.62 -11.41 -22.20
N LEU A 100 0.58 -11.10 -21.43
CA LEU A 100 -0.69 -10.61 -21.96
C LEU A 100 -0.71 -9.10 -22.20
N GLY A 101 0.26 -8.36 -21.67
CA GLY A 101 0.38 -6.90 -21.81
C GLY A 101 -0.77 -6.11 -21.20
N LYS A 102 -1.65 -6.76 -20.47
CA LYS A 102 -2.79 -6.17 -19.76
C LYS A 102 -3.04 -6.93 -18.46
N ASN A 103 -3.78 -6.32 -17.55
CA ASN A 103 -4.15 -6.99 -16.33
C ASN A 103 -5.04 -8.19 -16.64
N TYR A 104 -4.57 -9.34 -16.26
CA TYR A 104 -5.20 -10.64 -16.52
C TYR A 104 -5.46 -11.38 -15.23
N GLY A 105 -6.61 -12.04 -15.20
CA GLY A 105 -6.95 -12.99 -14.14
C GLY A 105 -7.57 -12.36 -12.91
N ALA A 106 -7.80 -13.22 -11.94
CA ALA A 106 -8.33 -12.88 -10.64
C ALA A 106 -7.39 -11.95 -9.87
N VAL A 107 -7.95 -11.15 -8.97
CA VAL A 107 -7.18 -10.30 -8.08
C VAL A 107 -6.47 -11.16 -7.04
N LEU A 108 -5.19 -10.87 -6.81
CA LEU A 108 -4.39 -11.60 -5.83
C LEU A 108 -4.86 -11.27 -4.41
N LEU A 109 -5.29 -12.28 -3.65
CA LEU A 109 -5.59 -12.18 -2.23
C LEU A 109 -4.49 -12.84 -1.42
N LEU A 110 -3.80 -12.06 -0.58
CA LEU A 110 -2.83 -12.55 0.39
C LEU A 110 -3.53 -12.82 1.72
N ALA A 111 -3.73 -14.09 2.05
CA ALA A 111 -4.39 -14.52 3.27
C ALA A 111 -3.41 -15.09 4.28
N GLY A 112 -3.68 -14.97 5.59
CA GLY A 112 -2.84 -15.55 6.65
C GLY A 112 -2.89 -14.76 7.94
N ALA A 113 -2.26 -15.28 8.99
CA ALA A 113 -2.27 -14.69 10.33
C ALA A 113 -1.75 -13.24 10.35
N PRO A 114 -2.12 -12.43 11.36
CA PRO A 114 -1.53 -11.11 11.56
C PRO A 114 0.00 -11.20 11.67
N GLY A 115 0.71 -10.24 11.09
CA GLY A 115 2.17 -10.15 11.23
C GLY A 115 3.00 -11.08 10.33
N VAL A 116 2.38 -11.90 9.45
CA VAL A 116 3.13 -12.77 8.52
C VAL A 116 3.68 -12.04 7.27
N GLY A 117 3.49 -10.73 7.16
CA GLY A 117 4.09 -9.95 6.08
C GLY A 117 3.20 -9.70 4.87
N LYS A 118 1.87 -9.92 4.94
CA LYS A 118 0.92 -9.70 3.82
C LYS A 118 1.06 -8.33 3.15
N THR A 119 0.98 -7.27 3.92
CA THR A 119 1.09 -5.87 3.43
C THR A 119 2.50 -5.58 2.90
N SER A 120 3.53 -6.13 3.53
CA SER A 120 4.93 -5.98 3.12
C SER A 120 5.21 -6.66 1.78
N ILE A 121 4.74 -7.90 1.60
CA ILE A 121 4.94 -8.63 0.33
C ILE A 121 4.16 -7.98 -0.82
N ALA A 122 2.95 -7.44 -0.56
CA ALA A 122 2.19 -6.66 -1.54
C ALA A 122 2.96 -5.42 -2.02
N ALA A 123 3.60 -4.68 -1.11
CA ALA A 123 4.46 -3.55 -1.47
C ALA A 123 5.70 -4.01 -2.27
N SER A 124 6.27 -5.18 -1.95
CA SER A 124 7.39 -5.75 -2.69
C SER A 124 6.99 -6.22 -4.10
N ILE A 125 5.76 -6.73 -4.27
CA ILE A 125 5.18 -7.05 -5.58
C ILE A 125 5.09 -5.78 -6.44
N ALA A 126 4.54 -4.70 -5.90
CA ALA A 126 4.44 -3.43 -6.61
C ALA A 126 5.81 -2.90 -7.07
N ARG A 127 6.80 -2.92 -6.17
CA ARG A 127 8.19 -2.55 -6.47
C ARG A 127 8.81 -3.44 -7.55
N ALA A 128 8.57 -4.75 -7.48
CA ALA A 128 9.05 -5.72 -8.46
C ALA A 128 8.42 -5.52 -9.84
N MET A 129 7.20 -4.99 -9.90
CA MET A 129 6.51 -4.62 -11.14
C MET A 129 6.84 -3.22 -11.64
N GLY A 130 7.67 -2.45 -10.91
CA GLY A 130 8.00 -1.06 -11.24
C GLY A 130 6.81 -0.10 -11.16
N ARG A 131 5.82 -0.40 -10.31
CA ARG A 131 4.59 0.37 -10.17
C ARG A 131 4.49 1.07 -8.82
N PRO A 132 3.93 2.29 -8.75
CA PRO A 132 3.62 2.92 -7.48
C PRO A 132 2.59 2.09 -6.71
N CYS A 133 2.74 2.01 -5.39
CA CYS A 133 1.83 1.28 -4.50
C CYS A 133 1.05 2.27 -3.62
N VAL A 134 -0.26 2.14 -3.60
CA VAL A 134 -1.13 2.91 -2.70
C VAL A 134 -1.99 1.97 -1.88
N LYS A 135 -1.91 2.10 -0.57
CA LYS A 135 -2.71 1.32 0.38
C LYS A 135 -4.04 2.01 0.70
N ILE A 136 -5.12 1.24 0.64
CA ILE A 136 -6.47 1.59 1.12
C ILE A 136 -6.83 0.57 2.21
N SER A 137 -6.96 1.03 3.46
CA SER A 137 -7.44 0.17 4.55
C SER A 137 -8.96 0.09 4.50
N LEU A 138 -9.49 -1.12 4.55
CA LEU A 138 -10.92 -1.42 4.56
C LEU A 138 -11.43 -1.85 5.93
N ALA A 139 -10.54 -1.92 6.94
CA ALA A 139 -10.93 -2.26 8.29
C ALA A 139 -11.93 -1.26 8.87
N GLY A 140 -13.10 -1.76 9.30
CA GLY A 140 -14.17 -0.96 9.89
C GLY A 140 -14.96 -0.10 8.89
N ILE A 141 -14.70 -0.23 7.59
CA ILE A 141 -15.46 0.47 6.56
C ILE A 141 -16.73 -0.32 6.26
N SER A 142 -17.87 0.33 6.44
CA SER A 142 -19.21 -0.24 6.17
C SER A 142 -19.97 0.49 5.05
N ASP A 143 -19.40 1.56 4.48
CA ASP A 143 -20.07 2.44 3.54
C ASP A 143 -19.41 2.37 2.15
N ALA A 144 -20.19 2.04 1.12
CA ALA A 144 -19.75 2.00 -0.27
C ALA A 144 -19.25 3.37 -0.77
N LEU A 145 -19.77 4.47 -0.23
CA LEU A 145 -19.35 5.83 -0.59
C LEU A 145 -17.88 6.11 -0.24
N PHE A 146 -17.32 5.38 0.73
CA PHE A 146 -15.89 5.46 1.03
C PHE A 146 -15.04 5.15 -0.21
N LEU A 147 -15.41 4.13 -0.97
CA LEU A 147 -14.68 3.72 -2.18
C LEU A 147 -15.09 4.51 -3.42
N ARG A 148 -16.41 4.80 -3.57
CA ARG A 148 -16.99 5.44 -4.77
C ARG A 148 -17.17 6.95 -4.68
N GLY A 149 -16.93 7.57 -3.50
CA GLY A 149 -17.18 8.98 -3.32
C GLY A 149 -18.65 9.35 -3.16
N THR A 150 -18.90 10.63 -2.95
CA THR A 150 -20.24 11.21 -2.74
C THR A 150 -20.57 12.19 -3.86
N GLN A 151 -21.84 12.21 -4.31
CA GLN A 151 -22.30 13.08 -5.38
C GLN A 151 -22.07 14.56 -5.03
N THR A 152 -21.75 15.37 -6.04
CA THR A 152 -21.44 16.82 -5.90
C THR A 152 -22.57 17.67 -5.35
N ILE A 153 -23.81 17.17 -5.34
CA ILE A 153 -24.97 17.84 -4.74
C ILE A 153 -24.86 17.96 -3.22
N PHE A 154 -24.13 17.06 -2.56
CA PHE A 154 -23.93 17.11 -1.12
C PHE A 154 -22.92 18.20 -0.71
N HIS A 155 -23.11 18.79 0.46
CA HIS A 155 -22.28 19.91 0.93
C HIS A 155 -20.81 19.53 1.09
N ASN A 156 -20.51 18.33 1.59
CA ASN A 156 -19.17 17.81 1.83
C ASN A 156 -18.79 16.71 0.82
N ALA A 157 -19.22 16.87 -0.44
CA ALA A 157 -18.91 15.93 -1.49
C ALA A 157 -17.39 15.80 -1.70
N ARG A 158 -16.94 14.55 -1.86
CA ARG A 158 -15.52 14.22 -2.09
C ARG A 158 -15.40 12.97 -2.96
N PRO A 159 -14.28 12.83 -3.70
CA PRO A 159 -14.01 11.63 -4.47
C PRO A 159 -13.84 10.40 -3.56
N GLY A 160 -14.05 9.24 -4.12
CA GLY A 160 -13.78 7.96 -3.46
C GLY A 160 -12.28 7.68 -3.31
N ARG A 161 -11.96 6.71 -2.47
CA ARG A 161 -10.56 6.31 -2.21
C ARG A 161 -9.85 5.75 -3.43
N ILE A 162 -10.58 5.24 -4.40
CA ILE A 162 -10.00 4.77 -5.66
C ILE A 162 -9.44 5.96 -6.46
N VAL A 163 -10.20 7.04 -6.60
CA VAL A 163 -9.73 8.28 -7.24
C VAL A 163 -8.59 8.91 -6.45
N ASP A 164 -8.70 8.97 -5.12
CA ASP A 164 -7.60 9.42 -4.25
C ASP A 164 -6.31 8.60 -4.49
N ALA A 165 -6.43 7.29 -4.70
CA ALA A 165 -5.28 6.42 -4.98
C ALA A 165 -4.62 6.77 -6.32
N LEU A 166 -5.40 7.04 -7.38
CA LEU A 166 -4.86 7.49 -8.66
C LEU A 166 -4.12 8.83 -8.51
N ILE A 167 -4.71 9.79 -7.80
CA ILE A 167 -4.10 11.09 -7.55
C ILE A 167 -2.79 10.95 -6.76
N ARG A 168 -2.79 10.14 -5.70
CA ARG A 168 -1.59 9.93 -4.85
C ARG A 168 -0.49 9.17 -5.57
N SER A 169 -0.85 8.20 -6.39
CA SER A 169 0.11 7.42 -7.20
C SER A 169 0.67 8.21 -8.37
N LYS A 170 -0.01 9.27 -8.81
CA LYS A 170 0.27 10.02 -10.03
C LYS A 170 0.35 9.11 -11.27
N SER A 171 -0.45 8.05 -11.32
CA SER A 171 -0.42 7.02 -12.36
C SER A 171 -1.78 6.38 -12.53
N PHE A 172 -2.15 5.99 -13.76
CA PHE A 172 -3.26 5.08 -14.05
C PHE A 172 -2.88 3.60 -13.97
N CYS A 173 -1.59 3.31 -13.76
CA CYS A 173 -1.06 1.95 -13.63
C CYS A 173 -0.56 1.62 -12.20
N PRO A 174 -1.20 2.06 -11.10
CA PRO A 174 -0.74 1.77 -9.76
C PRO A 174 -1.03 0.32 -9.37
N VAL A 175 -0.36 -0.14 -8.32
CA VAL A 175 -0.85 -1.24 -7.48
C VAL A 175 -1.65 -0.64 -6.33
N ILE A 176 -2.93 -0.96 -6.27
CA ILE A 176 -3.83 -0.56 -5.19
C ILE A 176 -3.96 -1.74 -4.22
N LEU A 177 -3.43 -1.57 -3.02
CA LEU A 177 -3.50 -2.55 -1.96
C LEU A 177 -4.76 -2.33 -1.12
N LEU A 178 -5.72 -3.24 -1.22
CA LEU A 178 -6.94 -3.30 -0.43
C LEU A 178 -6.66 -4.10 0.85
N ASP A 179 -6.34 -3.38 1.94
CA ASP A 179 -5.86 -4.02 3.16
C ASP A 179 -7.02 -4.36 4.10
N GLU A 180 -6.99 -5.58 4.66
CA GLU A 180 -7.95 -6.10 5.62
C GLU A 180 -9.41 -6.14 5.09
N ILE A 181 -9.60 -6.76 3.91
CA ILE A 181 -10.96 -6.89 3.31
C ILE A 181 -11.91 -7.75 4.15
N ASP A 182 -11.37 -8.63 5.00
CA ASP A 182 -12.12 -9.46 5.95
C ASP A 182 -12.71 -8.67 7.13
N LYS A 183 -12.33 -7.42 7.29
CA LYS A 183 -12.82 -6.54 8.37
C LYS A 183 -13.80 -5.46 7.89
N MET A 184 -14.28 -5.57 6.66
CA MET A 184 -15.35 -4.72 6.17
C MET A 184 -16.65 -5.02 6.91
N GLY A 185 -17.44 -3.99 7.14
CA GLY A 185 -18.81 -4.09 7.66
C GLY A 185 -19.84 -3.91 6.54
N ASP A 186 -21.09 -4.14 6.87
CA ASP A 186 -22.24 -3.89 6.01
C ASP A 186 -23.02 -2.67 6.49
N SER A 187 -23.47 -1.84 5.54
CA SER A 187 -24.42 -0.76 5.80
C SER A 187 -25.64 -0.92 4.92
N LEU A 188 -26.81 -0.89 5.55
CA LEU A 188 -28.08 -0.94 4.83
C LEU A 188 -28.42 0.42 4.17
N GLU A 189 -27.86 1.53 4.66
CA GLU A 189 -28.24 2.88 4.22
C GLU A 189 -27.45 3.36 3.00
N HIS A 190 -26.16 3.01 2.92
CA HIS A 190 -25.24 3.56 1.89
C HIS A 190 -24.63 2.49 0.99
N GLY A 191 -25.20 1.28 1.01
CA GLY A 191 -24.74 0.15 0.22
C GLY A 191 -23.51 -0.55 0.82
N CYS A 192 -23.31 -1.80 0.42
CA CYS A 192 -22.21 -2.63 0.91
C CYS A 192 -20.92 -2.33 0.14
N PRO A 193 -19.78 -2.07 0.84
CA PRO A 193 -18.48 -1.93 0.20
C PRO A 193 -18.07 -3.13 -0.66
N GLU A 194 -18.52 -4.34 -0.29
CA GLU A 194 -18.26 -5.56 -1.05
C GLU A 194 -18.77 -5.46 -2.50
N ASN A 195 -19.94 -4.86 -2.74
CA ASN A 195 -20.46 -4.67 -4.09
C ASN A 195 -19.52 -3.78 -4.95
N VAL A 196 -18.90 -2.76 -4.33
CA VAL A 196 -17.89 -1.95 -5.03
C VAL A 196 -16.65 -2.77 -5.34
N LEU A 197 -16.23 -3.64 -4.41
CA LEU A 197 -15.11 -4.55 -4.67
C LEU A 197 -15.44 -5.50 -5.80
N LEU A 198 -16.63 -6.07 -5.87
CA LEU A 198 -17.05 -6.97 -6.96
C LEU A 198 -16.92 -6.29 -8.32
N ASP A 199 -17.29 -5.01 -8.43
CA ASP A 199 -17.10 -4.24 -9.68
C ASP A 199 -15.61 -4.00 -10.00
N LEU A 200 -14.78 -3.69 -8.97
CA LEU A 200 -13.34 -3.49 -9.13
C LEU A 200 -12.58 -4.78 -9.45
N LEU A 201 -13.10 -5.91 -9.01
CA LEU A 201 -12.50 -7.24 -9.20
C LEU A 201 -12.98 -7.92 -10.49
N ASP A 202 -13.97 -7.36 -11.18
CA ASP A 202 -14.43 -7.87 -12.45
C ASP A 202 -13.36 -7.74 -13.55
N SER A 203 -13.52 -8.51 -14.61
CA SER A 203 -12.62 -8.48 -15.78
C SER A 203 -12.74 -7.15 -16.56
N ASP A 204 -13.91 -6.51 -16.54
CA ASP A 204 -14.14 -5.21 -17.19
C ASP A 204 -14.07 -4.06 -16.17
N ARG A 205 -12.86 -3.55 -15.98
CA ARG A 205 -12.58 -2.37 -15.12
C ARG A 205 -12.53 -1.06 -15.91
N SER A 206 -12.86 -1.10 -17.19
CA SER A 206 -12.82 0.09 -18.07
C SER A 206 -13.89 1.12 -17.75
N ARG A 207 -14.87 0.77 -16.92
CA ARG A 207 -16.06 1.59 -16.65
C ARG A 207 -16.34 1.82 -15.16
N PHE A 208 -15.31 1.94 -14.35
CA PHE A 208 -15.51 2.29 -12.94
C PHE A 208 -16.05 3.72 -12.80
N VAL A 209 -17.22 3.88 -12.18
CA VAL A 209 -17.84 5.21 -11.95
C VAL A 209 -17.64 5.61 -10.50
N ASP A 210 -16.94 6.73 -10.30
CA ASP A 210 -16.88 7.45 -9.03
C ASP A 210 -18.06 8.46 -8.98
N ASN A 211 -18.80 8.45 -7.86
CA ASN A 211 -20.00 9.29 -7.72
C ASN A 211 -19.68 10.80 -7.71
N TYR A 212 -18.49 11.17 -7.25
CA TYR A 212 -18.05 12.56 -7.23
C TYR A 212 -17.68 13.05 -8.64
N LEU A 213 -17.01 12.21 -9.41
CA LEU A 213 -16.59 12.55 -10.76
C LEU A 213 -17.77 12.53 -11.74
N GLY A 214 -18.69 11.56 -11.62
CA GLY A 214 -19.89 11.44 -12.43
C GLY A 214 -19.69 10.87 -13.83
N PHE A 215 -18.47 10.37 -14.13
CA PHE A 215 -18.13 9.71 -15.40
C PHE A 215 -17.28 8.47 -15.15
N PRO A 216 -17.21 7.54 -16.12
CA PRO A 216 -16.40 6.33 -15.98
C PRO A 216 -14.91 6.63 -16.10
N LEU A 217 -14.10 5.94 -15.25
CA LEU A 217 -12.65 5.88 -15.32
C LEU A 217 -12.21 4.51 -15.81
N ASP A 218 -11.23 4.47 -16.69
CA ASP A 218 -10.59 3.23 -17.10
C ASP A 218 -9.52 2.82 -16.07
N LEU A 219 -9.82 1.76 -15.30
CA LEU A 219 -8.92 1.15 -14.33
C LEU A 219 -8.29 -0.15 -14.84
N SER A 220 -8.38 -0.43 -16.15
CA SER A 220 -7.88 -1.67 -16.74
C SER A 220 -6.39 -1.88 -16.50
N ASN A 221 -5.61 -0.81 -16.37
CA ASN A 221 -4.18 -0.87 -16.12
C ASN A 221 -3.80 -0.84 -14.63
N ALA A 222 -4.74 -0.56 -13.71
CA ALA A 222 -4.50 -0.65 -12.27
C ALA A 222 -4.51 -2.11 -11.81
N ILE A 223 -3.58 -2.49 -10.96
CA ILE A 223 -3.52 -3.82 -10.34
C ILE A 223 -4.08 -3.71 -8.92
N PHE A 224 -5.00 -4.61 -8.59
CA PHE A 224 -5.52 -4.71 -7.23
C PHE A 224 -4.90 -5.94 -6.55
N ILE A 225 -4.41 -5.74 -5.32
CA ILE A 225 -3.97 -6.80 -4.41
C ILE A 225 -4.76 -6.62 -3.13
N ALA A 226 -5.35 -7.71 -2.64
CA ALA A 226 -6.10 -7.69 -1.39
C ALA A 226 -5.34 -8.41 -0.28
N THR A 227 -5.60 -8.06 0.99
CA THR A 227 -5.15 -8.83 2.16
C THR A 227 -6.32 -9.19 3.05
N ALA A 228 -6.23 -10.36 3.69
CA ALA A 228 -7.19 -10.82 4.70
C ALA A 228 -6.48 -11.59 5.80
N ASN A 229 -6.95 -11.49 7.05
CA ASN A 229 -6.47 -12.35 8.13
C ASN A 229 -7.21 -13.69 8.13
N SER A 230 -8.50 -13.68 7.79
CA SER A 230 -9.35 -14.87 7.66
C SER A 230 -10.15 -14.81 6.36
N LEU A 231 -10.41 -15.98 5.79
CA LEU A 231 -11.29 -16.12 4.63
C LEU A 231 -12.76 -16.28 5.03
N GLU A 232 -13.06 -16.60 6.28
CA GLU A 232 -14.43 -16.90 6.74
C GLU A 232 -15.41 -15.76 6.50
N PRO A 233 -15.08 -14.48 6.81
CA PRO A 233 -16.00 -13.37 6.64
C PRO A 233 -16.33 -13.02 5.18
N LEU A 234 -15.49 -13.47 4.22
CA LEU A 234 -15.67 -13.14 2.82
C LEU A 234 -16.79 -13.96 2.18
N SER A 235 -17.64 -13.31 1.39
CA SER A 235 -18.70 -14.01 0.67
C SER A 235 -18.14 -15.00 -0.36
N PRO A 236 -18.90 -16.07 -0.69
CA PRO A 236 -18.50 -17.00 -1.75
C PRO A 236 -18.27 -16.30 -3.10
N VAL A 237 -19.10 -15.32 -3.44
CA VAL A 237 -19.01 -14.56 -4.70
C VAL A 237 -17.73 -13.77 -4.80
N LEU A 238 -17.27 -13.20 -3.67
CA LEU A 238 -16.00 -12.49 -3.61
C LEU A 238 -14.82 -13.45 -3.74
N LYS A 239 -14.87 -14.60 -3.04
CA LYS A 239 -13.83 -15.64 -3.10
C LYS A 239 -13.60 -16.18 -4.50
N ASP A 240 -14.66 -16.36 -5.28
CA ASP A 240 -14.59 -16.88 -6.66
C ASP A 240 -13.85 -15.94 -7.62
N ARG A 241 -13.71 -14.66 -7.28
CA ARG A 241 -13.01 -13.64 -8.07
C ARG A 241 -11.58 -13.38 -7.62
N LEU A 242 -11.13 -14.04 -6.55
CA LEU A 242 -9.82 -13.85 -5.93
C LEU A 242 -8.91 -15.05 -6.18
N ASP A 243 -7.66 -14.78 -6.55
CA ASP A 243 -6.59 -15.79 -6.55
C ASP A 243 -5.94 -15.81 -5.17
N ILE A 244 -6.35 -16.78 -4.34
CA ILE A 244 -5.95 -16.85 -2.95
C ILE A 244 -4.54 -17.42 -2.81
N VAL A 245 -3.67 -16.68 -2.15
CA VAL A 245 -2.32 -17.07 -1.76
C VAL A 245 -2.23 -17.04 -0.24
N GLU A 246 -2.16 -18.22 0.36
CA GLU A 246 -2.02 -18.35 1.81
C GLU A 246 -0.56 -18.19 2.22
N LEU A 247 -0.29 -17.26 3.13
CA LEU A 247 0.99 -17.05 3.75
C LEU A 247 1.06 -17.91 5.01
N PRO A 248 2.04 -18.84 5.10
CA PRO A 248 2.17 -19.69 6.26
C PRO A 248 2.61 -18.92 7.50
N SER A 249 2.27 -19.45 8.67
CA SER A 249 2.83 -19.00 9.95
C SER A 249 4.32 -19.32 10.02
N TYR A 250 5.07 -18.48 10.74
CA TYR A 250 6.50 -18.67 10.90
C TYR A 250 6.85 -19.64 12.05
N THR A 251 7.67 -20.63 11.75
CA THR A 251 8.30 -21.45 12.79
C THR A 251 9.31 -20.63 13.60
N PRO A 252 9.67 -21.03 14.83
CA PRO A 252 10.72 -20.35 15.60
C PRO A 252 12.02 -20.17 14.82
N PHE A 253 12.43 -21.15 14.02
CA PHE A 253 13.60 -21.07 13.15
C PHE A 253 13.46 -19.96 12.09
N TYR A 254 12.31 -19.86 11.44
CA TYR A 254 12.09 -18.79 10.46
C TYR A 254 12.03 -17.41 11.11
N LYS A 255 11.48 -17.30 12.32
CA LYS A 255 11.48 -16.05 13.09
C LYS A 255 12.90 -15.57 13.40
N GLU A 256 13.80 -16.51 13.83
CA GLU A 256 15.20 -16.23 14.07
C GLU A 256 15.88 -15.65 12.84
N GLN A 257 15.76 -16.31 11.69
CA GLN A 257 16.34 -15.86 10.44
C GLN A 257 15.75 -14.52 9.95
N ILE A 258 14.47 -14.27 10.20
CA ILE A 258 13.83 -13.00 9.85
C ILE A 258 14.33 -11.87 10.76
N VAL A 259 14.51 -12.12 12.05
CA VAL A 259 15.06 -11.12 12.98
C VAL A 259 16.48 -10.78 12.59
N GLU A 260 17.34 -11.76 12.40
CA GLU A 260 18.75 -11.56 12.05
C GLU A 260 18.95 -10.91 10.67
N GLY A 261 18.23 -11.40 9.65
CA GLY A 261 18.48 -11.00 8.27
C GLY A 261 17.68 -9.78 7.81
N TYR A 262 16.59 -9.43 8.47
CA TYR A 262 15.68 -8.39 7.97
C TYR A 262 15.26 -7.37 9.03
N VAL A 263 14.78 -7.83 10.20
CA VAL A 263 14.21 -6.91 11.21
C VAL A 263 15.32 -6.10 11.87
N TRP A 264 16.33 -6.79 12.40
CA TRP A 264 17.42 -6.14 13.13
C TRP A 264 18.25 -5.22 12.25
N PRO A 265 18.74 -5.61 11.06
CA PRO A 265 19.49 -4.72 10.19
C PRO A 265 18.69 -3.48 9.76
N LYS A 266 17.38 -3.64 9.52
CA LYS A 266 16.49 -2.52 9.19
C LYS A 266 16.41 -1.53 10.33
N LEU A 267 16.21 -2.00 11.58
CA LEU A 267 16.12 -1.16 12.77
C LEU A 267 17.46 -0.48 13.08
N ILE A 268 18.56 -1.18 12.98
CA ILE A 268 19.91 -0.61 13.15
C ILE A 268 20.12 0.57 12.20
N THR A 269 19.74 0.42 10.93
CA THR A 269 19.83 1.52 9.96
C THR A 269 18.82 2.64 10.26
N GLU A 270 17.59 2.32 10.66
CA GLU A 270 16.53 3.29 10.97
C GLU A 270 16.89 4.17 12.17
N TYR A 271 17.51 3.58 13.21
CA TYR A 271 17.92 4.25 14.43
C TYR A 271 19.38 4.74 14.39
N HIS A 272 20.08 4.56 13.26
CA HIS A 272 21.50 4.90 13.09
C HIS A 272 22.39 4.25 14.13
N LEU A 273 22.19 2.97 14.43
CA LEU A 273 22.97 2.17 15.38
C LEU A 273 23.97 1.22 14.68
N ASP A 274 24.24 1.45 13.40
CA ASP A 274 25.23 0.74 12.56
C ASP A 274 26.68 1.06 12.92
N SER A 275 26.90 2.22 13.55
CA SER A 275 28.13 2.61 14.26
C SER A 275 27.71 3.27 15.57
N LEU A 276 28.34 2.92 16.66
CA LEU A 276 28.07 3.56 17.96
C LEU A 276 28.86 4.87 18.16
N ASP A 277 29.69 5.24 17.19
CA ASP A 277 30.55 6.42 17.26
C ASP A 277 29.79 7.74 17.46
N TYR A 278 28.58 7.84 16.90
CA TYR A 278 27.79 9.07 17.03
C TYR A 278 27.06 9.19 18.40
N LEU A 279 27.00 8.11 19.18
CA LEU A 279 26.54 8.15 20.57
C LEU A 279 27.67 8.63 21.51
N CYS A 280 28.93 8.65 21.05
CA CYS A 280 30.08 9.07 21.85
C CYS A 280 30.31 10.56 21.68
N ASP A 281 30.71 11.26 22.76
CA ASP A 281 31.11 12.66 22.70
C ASP A 281 32.31 12.79 21.74
N PRO A 282 32.29 13.70 20.75
CA PRO A 282 33.40 13.93 19.82
C PRO A 282 34.72 14.25 20.52
N LEU A 283 34.69 14.68 21.80
CA LEU A 283 35.86 14.99 22.60
C LEU A 283 36.49 13.79 23.34
N GLU A 284 35.76 12.67 23.45
CA GLU A 284 36.22 11.41 24.06
C GLU A 284 36.65 10.33 23.04
N ASN A 285 36.68 10.67 21.76
CA ASN A 285 36.90 9.76 20.64
C ASN A 285 38.37 9.29 20.47
N GLU A 286 38.99 8.70 21.50
CA GLU A 286 40.26 7.95 21.31
C GLU A 286 40.02 6.47 20.92
N LEU A 287 38.77 5.94 21.03
CA LEU A 287 38.40 4.56 20.66
C LEU A 287 37.20 4.60 19.70
N ALA A 288 37.50 4.56 18.42
CA ALA A 288 36.44 4.31 17.42
C ALA A 288 35.75 2.98 17.73
N HIS A 289 34.41 3.01 17.87
CA HIS A 289 33.57 1.83 18.00
C HIS A 289 33.03 1.43 16.62
N PRO A 290 33.82 0.71 15.79
CA PRO A 290 33.46 0.41 14.41
C PRO A 290 32.34 -0.62 14.28
N GLN A 291 31.92 -1.22 15.40
CA GLN A 291 30.84 -2.20 15.42
C GLN A 291 29.56 -1.52 15.91
N GLY A 292 28.47 -1.70 15.15
CA GLY A 292 27.15 -1.29 15.57
C GLY A 292 26.58 -2.16 16.69
N LEU A 293 25.38 -1.80 17.18
CA LEU A 293 24.67 -2.55 18.23
C LEU A 293 24.35 -3.96 17.76
N GLU A 294 24.87 -4.97 18.47
CA GLU A 294 24.69 -6.38 18.15
C GLU A 294 23.59 -7.03 18.99
N LEU A 295 22.68 -7.77 18.35
CA LEU A 295 21.70 -8.61 19.02
C LEU A 295 22.17 -10.06 18.97
N LYS A 296 22.47 -10.64 20.14
CA LYS A 296 23.01 -11.99 20.27
C LYS A 296 21.93 -13.06 20.06
N GLU A 297 22.34 -14.24 19.57
CA GLU A 297 21.46 -15.37 19.27
C GLU A 297 20.64 -15.85 20.49
N ASP A 298 21.24 -15.83 21.69
CA ASP A 298 20.56 -16.18 22.94
C ASP A 298 19.41 -15.24 23.26
N ALA A 299 19.62 -13.91 23.06
CA ALA A 299 18.56 -12.92 23.21
C ALA A 299 17.46 -13.09 22.14
N ILE A 300 17.79 -13.38 20.88
CA ILE A 300 16.81 -13.63 19.82
C ILE A 300 15.90 -14.82 20.18
N LYS A 301 16.49 -15.92 20.68
CA LYS A 301 15.72 -17.09 21.10
C LYS A 301 14.77 -16.78 22.25
N GLU A 302 15.20 -15.97 23.21
CA GLU A 302 14.35 -15.54 24.31
C GLU A 302 13.22 -14.62 23.83
N LEU A 303 13.50 -13.67 22.92
CA LEU A 303 12.48 -12.82 22.31
C LEU A 303 11.42 -13.63 21.55
N ILE A 304 11.83 -14.66 20.82
CA ILE A 304 10.92 -15.57 20.13
C ILE A 304 10.02 -16.32 21.12
N ARG A 305 10.56 -16.73 22.27
CA ARG A 305 9.80 -17.39 23.33
C ARG A 305 8.75 -16.45 23.94
N LEU A 306 9.07 -15.16 24.08
CA LEU A 306 8.15 -14.13 24.57
C LEU A 306 7.06 -13.76 23.56
N CYS A 307 7.26 -14.07 22.26
CA CYS A 307 6.34 -13.77 21.17
C CYS A 307 5.85 -15.06 20.48
N PRO A 308 4.92 -15.81 21.08
CA PRO A 308 4.42 -17.08 20.53
C PRO A 308 3.55 -16.92 19.29
N GLU A 309 3.12 -15.70 18.94
CA GLU A 309 2.24 -15.41 17.81
C GLU A 309 2.80 -15.94 16.48
N ASP A 310 1.91 -16.17 15.50
CA ASP A 310 2.24 -16.73 14.19
C ASP A 310 3.15 -15.84 13.32
N GLY A 311 3.12 -14.52 13.55
CA GLY A 311 3.85 -13.52 12.80
C GLY A 311 5.11 -13.01 13.50
N VAL A 312 5.72 -11.97 12.91
CA VAL A 312 6.91 -11.27 13.45
C VAL A 312 6.63 -9.83 13.88
N ARG A 313 5.35 -9.41 13.90
CA ARG A 313 4.98 -8.03 14.22
C ARG A 313 5.37 -7.64 15.65
N ASP A 314 5.10 -8.50 16.61
CA ASP A 314 5.45 -8.26 18.01
C ASP A 314 6.95 -8.36 18.24
N LEU A 315 7.64 -9.26 17.54
CA LEU A 315 9.10 -9.32 17.54
C LEU A 315 9.70 -8.00 16.99
N GLU A 316 9.21 -7.47 15.89
CA GLU A 316 9.67 -6.18 15.36
C GLU A 316 9.43 -5.06 16.37
N ARG A 317 8.26 -5.04 17.03
CA ARG A 317 7.94 -4.06 18.08
C ARG A 317 8.89 -4.15 19.27
N ILE A 318 9.18 -5.35 19.74
CA ILE A 318 10.11 -5.55 20.86
C ILE A 318 11.54 -5.18 20.46
N CYS A 319 12.01 -5.58 19.28
CA CYS A 319 13.32 -5.17 18.77
C CYS A 319 13.45 -3.64 18.68
N ARG A 320 12.37 -2.95 18.25
CA ARG A 320 12.30 -1.48 18.24
C ARG A 320 12.45 -0.90 19.65
N THR A 321 11.73 -1.45 20.62
CA THR A 321 11.85 -1.04 22.03
C THR A 321 13.26 -1.23 22.56
N LEU A 322 13.96 -2.31 22.15
CA LEU A 322 15.37 -2.50 22.55
C LEU A 322 16.27 -1.38 22.02
N CYS A 323 16.14 -1.01 20.74
CA CYS A 323 16.88 0.13 20.18
C CYS A 323 16.60 1.43 20.94
N GLU A 324 15.32 1.72 21.21
CA GLU A 324 14.90 2.91 21.97
C GLU A 324 15.45 2.90 23.40
N SER A 325 15.48 1.75 24.06
CA SER A 325 15.99 1.61 25.43
C SER A 325 17.50 1.82 25.48
N VAL A 326 18.26 1.26 24.55
CA VAL A 326 19.72 1.48 24.45
C VAL A 326 20.04 2.98 24.29
N ILE A 327 19.35 3.65 23.38
CA ILE A 327 19.51 5.09 23.15
C ILE A 327 19.15 5.87 24.42
N SER A 328 18.02 5.54 25.08
CA SER A 328 17.58 6.22 26.31
C SER A 328 18.57 6.06 27.46
N ILE A 329 19.14 4.87 27.65
CA ILE A 329 20.13 4.61 28.69
C ILE A 329 21.41 5.42 28.43
N TYR A 330 21.87 5.47 27.19
CA TYR A 330 23.03 6.25 26.83
C TYR A 330 22.84 7.74 27.20
N TYR A 331 21.76 8.38 26.74
CA TYR A 331 21.51 9.80 27.02
C TYR A 331 21.16 10.11 28.48
N ALA A 332 20.60 9.15 29.22
CA ALA A 332 20.25 9.34 30.63
C ALA A 332 21.39 9.04 31.61
N GLN A 333 22.27 8.10 31.30
CA GLN A 333 23.24 7.51 32.22
C GLN A 333 24.68 7.53 31.68
N GLY A 334 24.90 7.89 30.41
CA GLY A 334 26.19 7.79 29.75
C GLY A 334 26.72 6.40 29.54
N GLU A 335 25.85 5.37 29.66
CA GLU A 335 26.24 3.97 29.52
C GLU A 335 26.07 3.51 28.07
N LEU A 336 27.18 3.09 27.44
CA LEU A 336 27.19 2.52 26.11
C LEU A 336 26.93 1.02 26.15
N ILE A 337 25.88 0.56 25.45
CA ILE A 337 25.56 -0.85 25.31
C ILE A 337 25.89 -1.27 23.88
N GLU A 338 26.88 -2.13 23.72
CA GLU A 338 27.33 -2.62 22.41
C GLU A 338 26.63 -3.91 21.99
N GLN A 339 26.16 -4.69 22.96
CA GLN A 339 25.57 -6.02 22.74
C GLN A 339 24.33 -6.23 23.59
N ILE A 340 23.31 -6.81 22.99
CA ILE A 340 22.11 -7.26 23.69
C ILE A 340 22.14 -8.79 23.78
N ASN A 341 22.13 -9.30 25.02
CA ASN A 341 22.12 -10.71 25.37
C ASN A 341 21.04 -10.99 26.43
N THR A 342 20.89 -12.24 26.86
CA THR A 342 19.90 -12.62 27.88
C THR A 342 20.12 -11.90 29.22
N ASP A 343 21.35 -11.56 29.57
CA ASP A 343 21.67 -10.96 30.89
C ASP A 343 21.17 -9.53 31.03
N ASN A 344 21.16 -8.77 29.93
CA ASN A 344 20.70 -7.36 29.92
C ASN A 344 19.31 -7.16 29.33
N LEU A 345 18.69 -8.23 28.76
CA LEU A 345 17.40 -8.16 28.08
C LEU A 345 16.29 -7.67 29.01
N ASP A 346 16.21 -8.19 30.24
CA ASP A 346 15.19 -7.82 31.23
C ASP A 346 15.26 -6.34 31.61
N ARG A 347 16.49 -5.82 31.74
CA ARG A 347 16.71 -4.41 32.02
C ARG A 347 16.25 -3.51 30.86
N LEU A 348 16.51 -3.93 29.63
CA LEU A 348 16.17 -3.18 28.41
C LEU A 348 14.67 -3.20 28.11
N LEU A 349 14.00 -4.32 28.32
CA LEU A 349 12.57 -4.45 28.08
C LEU A 349 11.71 -3.89 29.22
N GLY A 350 12.26 -3.85 30.45
CA GLY A 350 11.50 -3.50 31.63
C GLY A 350 10.42 -4.53 32.01
N LYS A 351 9.75 -4.32 33.14
CA LYS A 351 8.76 -5.26 33.69
C LYS A 351 7.48 -5.42 32.85
N ILE A 352 7.33 -4.68 31.77
CA ILE A 352 6.08 -4.61 30.96
C ILE A 352 5.90 -5.86 30.09
N TYR A 353 6.98 -6.52 29.72
CA TYR A 353 6.95 -7.67 28.77
C TYR A 353 6.88 -9.05 29.43
N TYR A 354 6.90 -9.11 30.77
CA TYR A 354 6.87 -10.37 31.54
C TYR A 354 5.50 -10.62 32.21
N LYS A 355 4.41 -10.09 31.63
CA LYS A 355 3.05 -10.35 32.14
C LYS A 355 2.29 -11.32 31.27
#